data_4b5458472d75cf9a71a85a95dfc2cd4e
#
_entry.id   4b5458472d75cf9a71a85a95dfc2cd4e
#
_cell.length_a   1.000
_cell.length_b   1.000
_cell.length_c   1.000
_cell.angle_alpha   90.00
_cell.angle_beta   90.00
_cell.angle_gamma   90.00
#
_symmetry.space_group_name_H-M   'P 1'
#
loop_
_entity.id
_entity.type
_entity.pdbx_description
1 polymer ?
#
loop_
_entity_poly.entity_id
_entity_poly.type
_entity_poly.pdbx_seq_one_letter_code
_entity_poly.pdbx_strand_id
1 'polypeptide(L)'
;MDKEFKKYAAGERRLSSLTLDRYERALDAYINPTIIEERKLNVASMDVFSRLMMDRIIFLGVPIDDDVANIIQAQMLFLASTDPGADISLYINTPGGQVTSGLAIYDTMQLVEPDVATICTGMAASMGSVLLCAGAKGKRSCLPHSKVLIHQPLGGAQGQASDIMIAAKEIEKTRKELYDIISEHSGQPYEKVFADADRDYWMTAAEALEYGMVDEILSKKKK
;
A
#
# COMPACT_ATOMS: atom_id res chain seq x y z
N MET A 1 17.26 6.08 -4.61
CA MET A 1 17.01 4.64 -4.26
C MET A 1 18.32 3.96 -3.90
N ASP A 2 18.34 3.09 -2.88
CA ASP A 2 19.55 2.40 -2.41
C ASP A 2 20.18 1.50 -3.47
N LYS A 3 21.55 1.44 -3.52
CA LYS A 3 22.28 0.66 -4.54
C LYS A 3 22.09 -0.86 -4.38
N GLU A 4 21.99 -1.33 -3.14
CA GLU A 4 21.76 -2.76 -2.87
C GLU A 4 20.37 -3.19 -3.29
N PHE A 5 19.36 -2.36 -3.00
CA PHE A 5 18.00 -2.59 -3.49
C PHE A 5 17.93 -2.60 -5.02
N LYS A 6 18.55 -1.63 -5.72
CA LYS A 6 18.59 -1.63 -7.19
C LYS A 6 19.18 -2.91 -7.75
N LYS A 7 20.29 -3.37 -7.15
CA LYS A 7 20.95 -4.61 -7.55
C LYS A 7 20.07 -5.84 -7.35
N TYR A 8 19.37 -5.91 -6.20
CA TYR A 8 18.41 -6.97 -5.91
C TYR A 8 17.23 -6.95 -6.88
N ALA A 9 16.60 -5.78 -7.06
CA ALA A 9 15.43 -5.62 -7.92
C ALA A 9 15.73 -5.96 -9.39
N ALA A 10 16.87 -5.48 -9.92
CA ALA A 10 17.28 -5.74 -11.29
C ALA A 10 17.83 -7.17 -11.48
N GLY A 11 18.58 -7.68 -10.52
CA GLY A 11 19.23 -8.99 -10.60
C GLY A 11 18.28 -10.14 -10.28
N GLU A 12 17.86 -10.24 -9.02
CA GLU A 12 17.07 -11.40 -8.57
C GLU A 12 15.61 -11.34 -8.97
N ARG A 13 15.00 -10.14 -8.98
CA ARG A 13 13.58 -9.95 -9.33
C ARG A 13 13.37 -9.56 -10.80
N ARG A 14 14.44 -9.35 -11.57
CA ARG A 14 14.38 -9.02 -13.01
C ARG A 14 13.51 -7.82 -13.35
N LEU A 15 13.36 -6.87 -12.42
CA LEU A 15 12.67 -5.62 -12.72
C LEU A 15 13.47 -4.86 -13.77
N SER A 16 12.80 -4.32 -14.79
CA SER A 16 13.46 -3.57 -15.84
C SER A 16 14.03 -2.25 -15.27
N SER A 17 15.18 -1.82 -15.79
CA SER A 17 15.73 -0.51 -15.46
C SER A 17 14.75 0.61 -15.74
N LEU A 18 13.90 0.47 -16.77
CA LEU A 18 12.86 1.43 -17.12
C LEU A 18 11.78 1.56 -16.02
N THR A 19 11.38 0.44 -15.41
CA THR A 19 10.44 0.42 -14.27
C THR A 19 11.05 1.14 -13.07
N LEU A 20 12.30 0.83 -12.74
CA LEU A 20 13.03 1.49 -11.66
C LEU A 20 13.18 2.99 -11.92
N ASP A 21 13.50 3.40 -13.14
CA ASP A 21 13.64 4.81 -13.54
C ASP A 21 12.30 5.57 -13.51
N ARG A 22 11.19 4.91 -13.85
CA ARG A 22 9.85 5.52 -13.74
C ARG A 22 9.47 5.75 -12.29
N TYR A 23 9.71 4.77 -11.45
CA TYR A 23 9.46 4.90 -10.01
C TYR A 23 10.36 5.98 -9.39
N GLU A 24 11.65 6.03 -9.73
CA GLU A 24 12.54 7.12 -9.28
C GLU A 24 11.99 8.48 -9.73
N ARG A 25 11.57 8.62 -10.99
CA ARG A 25 10.96 9.87 -11.49
C ARG A 25 9.65 10.20 -10.78
N ALA A 26 8.84 9.22 -10.42
CA ALA A 26 7.64 9.44 -9.63
C ALA A 26 7.98 9.93 -8.22
N LEU A 27 9.02 9.37 -7.61
CA LEU A 27 9.55 9.86 -6.33
C LEU A 27 10.24 11.23 -6.46
N ASP A 28 10.93 11.50 -7.58
CA ASP A 28 11.60 12.77 -7.86
C ASP A 28 10.59 13.89 -8.19
N ALA A 29 9.38 13.55 -8.64
CA ALA A 29 8.26 14.51 -8.74
C ALA A 29 7.81 14.99 -7.35
N TYR A 30 8.08 14.23 -6.30
CA TYR A 30 8.11 14.72 -4.93
C TYR A 30 9.49 15.35 -4.66
N ILE A 31 9.53 16.36 -3.81
CA ILE A 31 10.81 16.88 -3.30
C ILE A 31 11.47 15.75 -2.50
N ASN A 32 12.41 15.05 -3.14
CA ASN A 32 13.16 13.96 -2.52
C ASN A 32 14.52 14.49 -2.04
N PRO A 33 14.63 15.00 -0.80
CA PRO A 33 15.86 15.60 -0.32
C PRO A 33 16.95 14.54 -0.15
N THR A 34 18.15 14.87 -0.60
CA THR A 34 19.35 14.07 -0.34
C THR A 34 19.88 14.38 1.05
N ILE A 35 20.22 13.36 1.80
CA ILE A 35 20.87 13.47 3.11
C ILE A 35 22.31 12.95 3.04
N ILE A 36 23.14 13.47 3.93
CA ILE A 36 24.49 12.97 4.17
C ILE A 36 24.49 12.34 5.56
N GLU A 37 24.76 11.04 5.62
CA GLU A 37 24.91 10.31 6.89
C GLU A 37 26.37 10.00 7.15
N GLU A 38 26.91 10.55 8.24
CA GLU A 38 28.25 10.20 8.72
C GLU A 38 28.17 8.92 9.58
N ARG A 39 28.77 7.86 9.10
CA ARG A 39 29.04 6.65 9.91
C ARG A 39 30.53 6.64 10.26
N LYS A 40 30.92 6.03 11.38
CA LYS A 40 32.26 6.08 11.98
C LYS A 40 33.47 5.89 11.03
N LEU A 41 33.28 5.41 9.80
CA LEU A 41 34.30 5.17 8.80
C LEU A 41 33.92 5.59 7.36
N ASN A 42 32.66 6.01 7.08
CA ASN A 42 32.24 6.37 5.72
C ASN A 42 31.15 7.45 5.75
N VAL A 43 31.22 8.37 4.80
CA VAL A 43 30.13 9.31 4.49
C VAL A 43 29.37 8.73 3.32
N ALA A 44 28.07 8.48 3.48
CA ALA A 44 27.19 8.01 2.42
C ALA A 44 26.17 9.09 2.07
N SER A 45 26.10 9.46 0.80
CA SER A 45 25.00 10.27 0.27
C SER A 45 23.90 9.34 -0.23
N MET A 46 22.67 9.48 0.28
CA MET A 46 21.52 8.70 -0.12
C MET A 46 20.26 9.55 -0.10
N ASP A 47 19.24 9.15 -0.84
CA ASP A 47 17.93 9.78 -0.76
C ASP A 47 17.18 9.36 0.52
N VAL A 48 16.20 10.18 0.93
CA VAL A 48 15.46 9.97 2.18
C VAL A 48 14.68 8.66 2.16
N PHE A 49 14.09 8.26 1.04
CA PHE A 49 13.32 7.02 0.95
C PHE A 49 14.22 5.79 1.10
N SER A 50 15.42 5.82 0.50
CA SER A 50 16.45 4.79 0.71
C SER A 50 16.86 4.71 2.18
N ARG A 51 17.00 5.85 2.85
CA ARG A 51 17.34 5.87 4.28
C ARG A 51 16.21 5.29 5.14
N LEU A 52 14.96 5.65 4.84
CA LEU A 52 13.78 5.10 5.52
C LEU A 52 13.66 3.59 5.31
N MET A 53 13.93 3.09 4.10
CA MET A 53 13.90 1.66 3.81
C MET A 53 14.94 0.88 4.64
N MET A 54 16.09 1.47 4.98
CA MET A 54 17.04 0.86 5.92
C MET A 54 16.44 0.67 7.33
N ASP A 55 15.48 1.50 7.71
CA ASP A 55 14.71 1.38 8.95
C ASP A 55 13.40 0.58 8.74
N ARG A 56 13.33 -0.17 7.63
CA ARG A 56 12.19 -1.03 7.24
C ARG A 56 10.87 -0.27 6.99
N ILE A 57 10.99 0.99 6.56
CA ILE A 57 9.87 1.86 6.23
C ILE A 57 9.73 1.96 4.72
N ILE A 58 8.56 1.58 4.21
CA ILE A 58 8.15 1.73 2.81
C ILE A 58 7.10 2.83 2.72
N PHE A 59 7.16 3.67 1.68
CA PHE A 59 6.23 4.76 1.46
C PHE A 59 5.41 4.53 0.19
N LEU A 60 4.07 4.37 0.35
CA LEU A 60 3.11 4.36 -0.74
C LEU A 60 2.39 5.71 -0.78
N GLY A 61 3.00 6.68 -1.46
CA GLY A 61 2.55 8.09 -1.51
C GLY A 61 2.03 8.53 -2.88
N VAL A 62 1.74 7.60 -3.79
CA VAL A 62 1.33 7.85 -5.18
C VAL A 62 0.14 6.97 -5.56
N PRO A 63 -0.58 7.25 -6.67
CA PRO A 63 -1.56 6.31 -7.21
C PRO A 63 -0.93 4.95 -7.51
N ILE A 64 -1.69 3.88 -7.30
CA ILE A 64 -1.25 2.50 -7.49
C ILE A 64 -1.39 2.11 -8.96
N ASP A 65 -0.27 1.77 -9.57
CA ASP A 65 -0.16 1.17 -10.90
C ASP A 65 0.82 -0.01 -10.87
N ASP A 66 1.08 -0.62 -12.02
CA ASP A 66 1.95 -1.80 -12.11
C ASP A 66 3.39 -1.48 -11.71
N ASP A 67 3.91 -0.30 -12.06
CA ASP A 67 5.29 0.09 -11.72
C ASP A 67 5.45 0.28 -10.21
N VAL A 68 4.50 0.98 -9.58
CA VAL A 68 4.46 1.18 -8.12
C VAL A 68 4.32 -0.15 -7.39
N ALA A 69 3.40 -1.02 -7.85
CA ALA A 69 3.18 -2.32 -7.23
C ALA A 69 4.44 -3.19 -7.28
N ASN A 70 5.10 -3.27 -8.45
CA ASN A 70 6.33 -4.02 -8.62
C ASN A 70 7.45 -3.55 -7.68
N ILE A 71 7.57 -2.23 -7.48
CA ILE A 71 8.59 -1.67 -6.58
C ILE A 71 8.25 -1.97 -5.11
N ILE A 72 7.00 -1.76 -4.69
CA ILE A 72 6.57 -2.05 -3.31
C ILE A 72 6.76 -3.52 -2.97
N GLN A 73 6.36 -4.43 -3.87
CA GLN A 73 6.59 -5.87 -3.71
C GLN A 73 8.08 -6.20 -3.59
N ALA A 74 8.92 -5.65 -4.48
CA ALA A 74 10.37 -5.87 -4.44
C ALA A 74 10.99 -5.36 -3.13
N GLN A 75 10.53 -4.22 -2.61
CA GLN A 75 10.98 -3.68 -1.32
C GLN A 75 10.57 -4.61 -0.16
N MET A 76 9.32 -5.08 -0.14
CA MET A 76 8.85 -6.02 0.90
C MET A 76 9.65 -7.33 0.88
N LEU A 77 9.84 -7.90 -0.30
CA LEU A 77 10.60 -9.15 -0.47
C LEU A 77 12.08 -8.98 -0.09
N PHE A 78 12.68 -7.84 -0.42
CA PHE A 78 14.04 -7.51 0.00
C PHE A 78 14.14 -7.42 1.52
N LEU A 79 13.24 -6.68 2.18
CA LEU A 79 13.24 -6.53 3.62
C LEU A 79 12.97 -7.86 4.33
N ALA A 80 12.04 -8.66 3.83
CA ALA A 80 11.77 -9.99 4.36
C ALA A 80 12.99 -10.92 4.25
N SER A 81 13.76 -10.84 3.16
CA SER A 81 14.98 -11.63 2.98
C SER A 81 16.16 -11.21 3.86
N THR A 82 16.19 -9.95 4.30
CA THR A 82 17.27 -9.41 5.14
C THR A 82 17.07 -9.68 6.62
N ASP A 83 15.84 -9.59 7.10
CA ASP A 83 15.46 -9.89 8.49
C ASP A 83 13.98 -10.32 8.55
N PRO A 84 13.71 -11.64 8.54
CA PRO A 84 12.34 -12.14 8.58
C PRO A 84 11.63 -11.94 9.94
N GLY A 85 12.37 -11.65 11.00
CA GLY A 85 11.82 -11.48 12.35
C GLY A 85 11.41 -10.04 12.69
N ALA A 86 11.73 -9.06 11.83
CA ALA A 86 11.45 -7.66 12.09
C ALA A 86 10.31 -7.13 11.21
N ASP A 87 9.38 -6.39 11.81
CA ASP A 87 8.22 -5.82 11.09
C ASP A 87 8.63 -4.90 9.93
N ILE A 88 7.76 -4.82 8.94
CA ILE A 88 7.84 -3.85 7.83
C ILE A 88 6.75 -2.80 8.05
N SER A 89 7.10 -1.51 8.01
CA SER A 89 6.15 -0.41 8.16
C SER A 89 5.78 0.16 6.78
N LEU A 90 4.53 -0.01 6.36
CA LEU A 90 3.99 0.56 5.13
C LEU A 90 3.21 1.84 5.43
N TYR A 91 3.80 2.98 5.10
CA TYR A 91 3.15 4.29 5.20
C TYR A 91 2.32 4.56 3.96
N ILE A 92 1.03 4.87 4.15
CA ILE A 92 0.05 4.97 3.08
C ILE A 92 -0.52 6.40 3.01
N ASN A 93 -0.36 7.01 1.82
CA ASN A 93 -1.00 8.29 1.46
C ASN A 93 -1.34 8.25 -0.04
N THR A 94 -2.38 7.50 -0.40
CA THR A 94 -2.72 7.22 -1.80
C THR A 94 -4.22 7.35 -2.06
N PRO A 95 -4.62 7.84 -3.25
CA PRO A 95 -6.00 7.78 -3.70
C PRO A 95 -6.44 6.37 -4.13
N GLY A 96 -5.56 5.36 -4.07
CA GLY A 96 -5.78 4.04 -4.63
C GLY A 96 -5.27 3.93 -6.07
N GLY A 97 -5.90 3.10 -6.89
CA GLY A 97 -5.49 2.91 -8.28
C GLY A 97 -5.94 1.56 -8.84
N GLN A 98 -5.10 0.94 -9.67
CA GLN A 98 -5.42 -0.32 -10.34
C GLN A 98 -5.61 -1.46 -9.33
N VAL A 99 -6.74 -2.17 -9.45
CA VAL A 99 -7.09 -3.25 -8.51
C VAL A 99 -6.11 -4.41 -8.58
N THR A 100 -5.74 -4.85 -9.78
CA THR A 100 -4.79 -5.97 -9.96
C THR A 100 -3.42 -5.67 -9.37
N SER A 101 -2.93 -4.45 -9.56
CA SER A 101 -1.66 -3.98 -8.98
C SER A 101 -1.74 -3.88 -7.45
N GLY A 102 -2.88 -3.41 -6.93
CA GLY A 102 -3.12 -3.37 -5.49
C GLY A 102 -3.24 -4.75 -4.86
N LEU A 103 -3.92 -5.70 -5.51
CA LEU A 103 -4.00 -7.10 -5.05
C LEU A 103 -2.62 -7.78 -5.05
N ALA A 104 -1.75 -7.46 -6.01
CA ALA A 104 -0.37 -7.97 -6.02
C ALA A 104 0.45 -7.47 -4.79
N ILE A 105 0.22 -6.22 -4.35
CA ILE A 105 0.79 -5.73 -3.09
C ILE A 105 0.17 -6.46 -1.90
N TYR A 106 -1.17 -6.61 -1.88
CA TYR A 106 -1.89 -7.32 -0.84
C TYR A 106 -1.37 -8.75 -0.64
N ASP A 107 -1.31 -9.53 -1.71
CA ASP A 107 -0.82 -10.90 -1.67
C ASP A 107 0.61 -10.97 -1.15
N THR A 108 1.46 -10.00 -1.54
CA THR A 108 2.84 -9.94 -1.04
C THR A 108 2.88 -9.62 0.45
N MET A 109 2.00 -8.71 0.95
CA MET A 109 1.88 -8.44 2.39
C MET A 109 1.50 -9.69 3.18
N GLN A 110 0.61 -10.53 2.63
CA GLN A 110 0.18 -11.78 3.30
C GLN A 110 1.21 -12.91 3.16
N LEU A 111 2.06 -12.88 2.13
CA LEU A 111 3.05 -13.92 1.83
C LEU A 111 4.33 -13.80 2.64
N VAL A 112 4.80 -12.57 2.91
CA VAL A 112 6.08 -12.35 3.60
C VAL A 112 5.99 -12.78 5.07
N GLU A 113 7.10 -13.29 5.61
CA GLU A 113 7.15 -13.75 7.01
C GLU A 113 7.05 -12.59 8.04
N PRO A 114 7.69 -11.42 7.82
CA PRO A 114 7.51 -10.26 8.70
C PRO A 114 6.08 -9.76 8.72
N ASP A 115 5.58 -9.34 9.88
CA ASP A 115 4.34 -8.58 9.96
C ASP A 115 4.47 -7.25 9.21
N VAL A 116 3.46 -6.94 8.38
CA VAL A 116 3.38 -5.65 7.70
C VAL A 116 2.46 -4.73 8.51
N ALA A 117 3.06 -3.79 9.22
CA ALA A 117 2.34 -2.72 9.91
C ALA A 117 1.93 -1.64 8.89
N THR A 118 0.69 -1.18 8.95
CA THR A 118 0.16 -0.15 8.01
C THR A 118 -0.18 1.14 8.73
N ILE A 119 0.23 2.27 8.15
CA ILE A 119 0.07 3.59 8.76
C ILE A 119 -0.50 4.59 7.72
N CYS A 120 -1.75 5.00 7.86
CA CYS A 120 -2.31 6.06 7.02
C CYS A 120 -1.87 7.45 7.51
N THR A 121 -1.22 8.23 6.64
CA THR A 121 -0.67 9.55 6.99
C THR A 121 -1.38 10.74 6.34
N GLY A 122 -2.38 10.51 5.55
CA GLY A 122 -3.17 11.55 4.88
C GLY A 122 -4.44 10.95 4.36
N MET A 123 -4.33 10.11 3.34
CA MET A 123 -5.48 9.44 2.75
C MET A 123 -5.13 7.99 2.39
N ALA A 124 -6.04 7.09 2.71
CA ALA A 124 -6.05 5.73 2.19
C ALA A 124 -7.40 5.50 1.49
N ALA A 125 -7.45 5.68 0.18
CA ALA A 125 -8.69 5.58 -0.57
C ALA A 125 -8.68 4.39 -1.54
N SER A 126 -9.86 3.79 -1.79
CA SER A 126 -10.04 2.71 -2.76
C SER A 126 -9.06 1.55 -2.46
N MET A 127 -8.25 1.12 -3.40
CA MET A 127 -7.22 0.10 -3.14
C MET A 127 -6.27 0.45 -1.97
N GLY A 128 -6.04 1.73 -1.70
CA GLY A 128 -5.26 2.17 -0.55
C GLY A 128 -5.91 1.81 0.79
N SER A 129 -7.24 1.84 0.88
CA SER A 129 -7.98 1.44 2.08
C SER A 129 -7.96 -0.08 2.29
N VAL A 130 -7.98 -0.85 1.21
CA VAL A 130 -7.82 -2.30 1.25
C VAL A 130 -6.46 -2.67 1.83
N LEU A 131 -5.38 -2.05 1.32
CA LEU A 131 -4.02 -2.28 1.83
C LEU A 131 -3.86 -1.83 3.29
N LEU A 132 -4.47 -0.70 3.68
CA LEU A 132 -4.46 -0.23 5.07
C LEU A 132 -5.09 -1.26 6.00
N CYS A 133 -6.28 -1.74 5.64
CA CYS A 133 -7.04 -2.70 6.42
C CYS A 133 -6.36 -4.08 6.50
N ALA A 134 -5.58 -4.43 5.46
CA ALA A 134 -4.88 -5.71 5.33
C ALA A 134 -3.57 -5.82 6.10
N GLY A 135 -3.15 -4.78 6.81
CA GLY A 135 -2.00 -4.83 7.72
C GLY A 135 -2.17 -5.86 8.83
N ALA A 136 -1.07 -6.25 9.45
CA ALA A 136 -1.07 -7.20 10.55
C ALA A 136 -1.98 -6.71 11.70
N LYS A 137 -2.81 -7.61 12.23
CA LYS A 137 -3.78 -7.27 13.28
C LYS A 137 -3.09 -6.70 14.52
N GLY A 138 -3.60 -5.58 15.01
CA GLY A 138 -3.00 -4.82 16.11
C GLY A 138 -1.87 -3.88 15.68
N LYS A 139 -1.52 -3.83 14.38
CA LYS A 139 -0.44 -3.00 13.82
C LYS A 139 -0.93 -2.09 12.68
N ARG A 140 -2.26 -1.88 12.58
CA ARG A 140 -2.88 -0.98 11.61
C ARG A 140 -3.22 0.33 12.28
N SER A 141 -2.74 1.44 11.73
CA SER A 141 -2.93 2.74 12.39
C SER A 141 -3.19 3.88 11.41
N CYS A 142 -3.69 4.98 11.90
CA CYS A 142 -3.81 6.22 11.14
C CYS A 142 -3.46 7.44 12.00
N LEU A 143 -3.08 8.53 11.35
CA LEU A 143 -2.91 9.82 12.02
C LEU A 143 -4.29 10.48 12.26
N PRO A 144 -4.42 11.41 13.23
CA PRO A 144 -5.72 11.96 13.66
C PRO A 144 -6.54 12.64 12.56
N HIS A 145 -5.90 13.17 11.53
CA HIS A 145 -6.56 13.87 10.43
C HIS A 145 -6.61 13.07 9.14
N SER A 146 -6.21 11.81 9.18
CA SER A 146 -6.28 10.90 8.03
C SER A 146 -7.73 10.62 7.64
N LYS A 147 -7.90 10.33 6.34
CA LYS A 147 -9.17 9.93 5.75
C LYS A 147 -9.05 8.55 5.13
N VAL A 148 -10.07 7.74 5.32
CA VAL A 148 -10.19 6.42 4.71
C VAL A 148 -11.43 6.39 3.85
N LEU A 149 -11.32 5.87 2.63
CA LEU A 149 -12.44 5.75 1.71
C LEU A 149 -12.55 4.30 1.23
N ILE A 150 -13.73 3.72 1.37
CA ILE A 150 -14.12 2.51 0.68
C ILE A 150 -15.18 2.82 -0.36
N HIS A 151 -15.12 2.15 -1.50
CA HIS A 151 -16.13 2.20 -2.55
C HIS A 151 -16.01 0.99 -3.50
N GLN A 152 -17.02 0.75 -4.32
CA GLN A 152 -16.98 -0.30 -5.32
C GLN A 152 -15.91 -0.03 -6.39
N PRO A 153 -15.33 -1.08 -7.00
CA PRO A 153 -14.36 -0.89 -8.08
C PRO A 153 -14.99 -0.19 -9.27
N LEU A 154 -14.25 0.75 -9.85
CA LEU A 154 -14.62 1.39 -11.10
C LEU A 154 -14.18 0.51 -12.27
N GLY A 155 -15.05 0.31 -13.22
CA GLY A 155 -14.75 -0.42 -14.44
C GLY A 155 -15.72 -0.07 -15.54
N GLY A 156 -15.38 -0.46 -16.76
CA GLY A 156 -16.21 -0.27 -17.93
C GLY A 156 -15.75 -1.16 -19.07
N ALA A 157 -16.65 -1.38 -20.02
CA ALA A 157 -16.33 -2.12 -21.24
C ALA A 157 -17.03 -1.48 -22.43
N GLN A 158 -16.41 -1.60 -23.60
CA GLN A 158 -16.94 -1.18 -24.89
C GLN A 158 -16.72 -2.31 -25.91
N GLY A 159 -17.70 -2.59 -26.73
CA GLY A 159 -17.61 -3.66 -27.72
C GLY A 159 -18.93 -4.34 -27.96
N GLN A 160 -18.90 -5.62 -28.32
CA GLN A 160 -20.09 -6.44 -28.54
C GLN A 160 -20.80 -6.71 -27.21
N ALA A 161 -22.12 -6.95 -27.24
CA ALA A 161 -22.92 -7.23 -26.04
C ALA A 161 -22.33 -8.36 -25.17
N SER A 162 -21.83 -9.42 -25.81
CA SER A 162 -21.18 -10.55 -25.10
C SER A 162 -19.92 -10.11 -24.34
N ASP A 163 -19.09 -9.25 -24.95
CA ASP A 163 -17.85 -8.76 -24.32
C ASP A 163 -18.16 -7.85 -23.15
N ILE A 164 -19.19 -7.00 -23.28
CA ILE A 164 -19.67 -6.14 -22.19
C ILE A 164 -20.17 -6.98 -21.02
N MET A 165 -20.92 -8.07 -21.30
CA MET A 165 -21.42 -8.97 -20.25
C MET A 165 -20.28 -9.73 -19.55
N ILE A 166 -19.24 -10.14 -20.27
CA ILE A 166 -18.05 -10.78 -19.69
C ILE A 166 -17.33 -9.81 -18.76
N ALA A 167 -17.09 -8.58 -19.21
CA ALA A 167 -16.44 -7.56 -18.39
C ALA A 167 -17.26 -7.18 -17.14
N ALA A 168 -18.59 -7.06 -17.27
CA ALA A 168 -19.45 -6.80 -16.14
C ALA A 168 -19.38 -7.90 -15.07
N LYS A 169 -19.38 -9.17 -15.48
CA LYS A 169 -19.22 -10.31 -14.55
C LYS A 169 -17.87 -10.30 -13.87
N GLU A 170 -16.81 -9.90 -14.56
CA GLU A 170 -15.46 -9.83 -13.97
C GLU A 170 -15.37 -8.69 -12.94
N ILE A 171 -15.98 -7.53 -13.23
CA ILE A 171 -16.09 -6.42 -12.26
C ILE A 171 -16.86 -6.86 -11.01
N GLU A 172 -17.94 -7.64 -11.18
CA GLU A 172 -18.70 -8.16 -10.02
C GLU A 172 -17.88 -9.14 -9.18
N LYS A 173 -17.08 -10.02 -9.77
CA LYS A 173 -16.18 -10.92 -9.04
C LYS A 173 -15.14 -10.12 -8.27
N THR A 174 -14.49 -9.16 -8.94
CA THR A 174 -13.51 -8.26 -8.31
C THR A 174 -14.12 -7.50 -7.14
N ARG A 175 -15.35 -6.96 -7.29
CA ARG A 175 -16.06 -6.30 -6.20
C ARG A 175 -16.25 -7.22 -5.02
N LYS A 176 -16.72 -8.45 -5.28
CA LYS A 176 -16.92 -9.44 -4.22
C LYS A 176 -15.61 -9.74 -3.49
N GLU A 177 -14.53 -9.99 -4.21
CA GLU A 177 -13.20 -10.27 -3.64
C GLU A 177 -12.70 -9.15 -2.74
N LEU A 178 -12.79 -7.88 -3.20
CA LEU A 178 -12.38 -6.73 -2.39
C LEU A 178 -13.23 -6.57 -1.12
N TYR A 179 -14.53 -6.83 -1.22
CA TYR A 179 -15.42 -6.75 -0.05
C TYR A 179 -15.21 -7.91 0.92
N ASP A 180 -14.90 -9.09 0.43
CA ASP A 180 -14.50 -10.24 1.27
C ASP A 180 -13.22 -9.89 2.06
N ILE A 181 -12.19 -9.30 1.41
CA ILE A 181 -10.96 -8.85 2.06
C ILE A 181 -11.26 -7.79 3.13
N ILE A 182 -12.03 -6.76 2.81
CA ILE A 182 -12.39 -5.72 3.79
C ILE A 182 -13.18 -6.33 4.95
N SER A 183 -14.14 -7.20 4.69
CA SER A 183 -14.95 -7.89 5.70
C SER A 183 -14.08 -8.71 6.65
N GLU A 184 -13.16 -9.51 6.10
CA GLU A 184 -12.25 -10.36 6.86
C GLU A 184 -11.37 -9.54 7.81
N HIS A 185 -10.71 -8.51 7.28
CA HIS A 185 -9.73 -7.73 8.04
C HIS A 185 -10.37 -6.71 9.01
N SER A 186 -11.51 -6.11 8.63
CA SER A 186 -12.22 -5.15 9.49
C SER A 186 -13.08 -5.82 10.55
N GLY A 187 -13.51 -7.08 10.32
CA GLY A 187 -14.48 -7.78 11.15
C GLY A 187 -15.92 -7.32 10.90
N GLN A 188 -16.19 -6.48 9.91
CA GLN A 188 -17.56 -6.11 9.53
C GLN A 188 -18.22 -7.22 8.72
N PRO A 189 -19.54 -7.43 8.88
CA PRO A 189 -20.27 -8.35 8.00
C PRO A 189 -20.17 -7.91 6.53
N TYR A 190 -20.08 -8.88 5.61
CA TYR A 190 -20.01 -8.61 4.16
C TYR A 190 -21.14 -7.70 3.68
N GLU A 191 -22.38 -7.92 4.15
CA GLU A 191 -23.55 -7.15 3.77
C GLU A 191 -23.42 -5.68 4.17
N LYS A 192 -22.76 -5.41 5.30
CA LYS A 192 -22.48 -4.03 5.74
C LYS A 192 -21.44 -3.38 4.84
N VAL A 193 -20.33 -4.07 4.54
CA VAL A 193 -19.30 -3.59 3.61
C VAL A 193 -19.92 -3.33 2.24
N PHE A 194 -20.77 -4.24 1.75
CA PHE A 194 -21.46 -4.11 0.48
C PHE A 194 -22.36 -2.88 0.42
N ALA A 195 -23.13 -2.62 1.48
CA ALA A 195 -24.04 -1.47 1.55
C ALA A 195 -23.26 -0.14 1.65
N ASP A 196 -22.22 -0.10 2.49
CA ASP A 196 -21.44 1.12 2.73
C ASP A 196 -20.58 1.49 1.51
N ALA A 197 -19.96 0.49 0.85
CA ALA A 197 -19.09 0.70 -0.30
C ALA A 197 -19.82 0.82 -1.66
N ASP A 198 -21.17 0.85 -1.68
CA ASP A 198 -21.92 1.07 -2.93
C ASP A 198 -21.59 2.42 -3.58
N ARG A 199 -21.29 3.42 -2.76
CA ARG A 199 -20.78 4.74 -3.15
C ARG A 199 -19.60 5.10 -2.29
N ASP A 200 -19.05 6.30 -2.50
CA ASP A 200 -17.95 6.82 -1.71
C ASP A 200 -18.31 6.91 -0.23
N TYR A 201 -17.77 6.03 0.57
CA TYR A 201 -17.95 6.01 2.02
C TYR A 201 -16.66 6.49 2.70
N TRP A 202 -16.67 7.77 3.06
CA TRP A 202 -15.56 8.44 3.71
C TRP A 202 -15.61 8.27 5.22
N MET A 203 -14.48 7.89 5.80
CA MET A 203 -14.27 7.76 7.23
C MET A 203 -13.19 8.72 7.72
N THR A 204 -13.44 9.40 8.82
CA THR A 204 -12.41 10.04 9.63
C THR A 204 -11.57 8.97 10.34
N ALA A 205 -10.46 9.37 10.98
CA ALA A 205 -9.65 8.44 11.76
C ALA A 205 -10.45 7.71 12.86
N ALA A 206 -11.36 8.42 13.53
CA ALA A 206 -12.21 7.82 14.57
C ALA A 206 -13.23 6.82 14.00
N GLU A 207 -13.88 7.16 12.89
CA GLU A 207 -14.81 6.27 12.20
C GLU A 207 -14.09 5.05 11.61
N ALA A 208 -12.87 5.21 11.08
CA ALA A 208 -12.05 4.10 10.58
C ALA A 208 -11.65 3.14 11.70
N LEU A 209 -11.35 3.64 12.90
CA LEU A 209 -11.10 2.83 14.08
C LEU A 209 -12.37 2.07 14.51
N GLU A 210 -13.51 2.74 14.59
CA GLU A 210 -14.78 2.11 14.95
C GLU A 210 -15.23 1.06 13.91
N TYR A 211 -14.96 1.32 12.63
CA TYR A 211 -15.24 0.39 11.54
C TYR A 211 -14.32 -0.85 11.55
N GLY A 212 -13.17 -0.76 12.19
CA GLY A 212 -12.15 -1.82 12.21
C GLY A 212 -11.18 -1.78 11.05
N MET A 213 -11.13 -0.68 10.28
CA MET A 213 -10.13 -0.47 9.22
C MET A 213 -8.72 -0.29 9.78
N VAL A 214 -8.61 0.20 11.01
CA VAL A 214 -7.36 0.35 11.76
C VAL A 214 -7.56 -0.09 13.21
N ASP A 215 -6.46 -0.33 13.93
CA ASP A 215 -6.46 -0.78 15.33
C ASP A 215 -6.20 0.38 16.30
N GLU A 216 -5.58 1.48 15.84
CA GLU A 216 -5.28 2.64 16.69
C GLU A 216 -5.15 3.94 15.89
N ILE A 217 -5.29 5.06 16.61
CA ILE A 217 -4.99 6.40 16.11
C ILE A 217 -3.70 6.89 16.76
N LEU A 218 -2.64 7.04 15.96
CA LEU A 218 -1.34 7.50 16.45
C LEU A 218 -1.39 8.99 16.78
N SER A 219 -1.22 9.32 18.04
CA SER A 219 -1.09 10.70 18.48
C SER A 219 0.14 10.87 19.39
N LYS A 220 0.70 12.08 19.37
CA LYS A 220 1.80 12.40 20.28
C LYS A 220 1.35 12.19 21.74
N LYS A 221 2.04 11.33 22.50
CA LYS A 221 1.77 11.20 23.94
C LYS A 221 1.90 12.58 24.56
N LYS A 222 0.83 13.06 25.21
CA LYS A 222 0.94 14.24 26.08
C LYS A 222 1.95 13.92 27.17
N LYS A 223 3.01 14.74 27.25
CA LYS A 223 3.98 14.64 28.35
C LYS A 223 3.32 15.02 29.65
#